data_f068893f89994bd0be210e40d58c58ac
#
_entry.id   f068893f89994bd0be210e40d58c58ac
#
_cell.length_a   1.000
_cell.length_b   1.000
_cell.length_c   1.000
_cell.angle_alpha   90.00
_cell.angle_beta   90.00
_cell.angle_gamma   90.00
#
_symmetry.space_group_name_H-M   'P 1'
#
loop_
_entity.id
_entity.type
_entity.pdbx_description
1 polymer ?
#
loop_
_entity_poly.entity_id
_entity_poly.type
_entity_poly.pdbx_seq_one_letter_code
_entity_poly.pdbx_strand_id
1 'polypeptide(L)'
;MKLQSHILTGSDAFKANRAAHMQALEIVAEAAAQAAEGGGAKARARHIERGKMPPRERVANLLDPGSPFLEIGATAAHGLYDGAAPAAGVIAGIGLVHGQEVMVVCNDATVKGGTYYPMTVKKHLRAQEIAAENMLPCVYLVDSGGANLPNQDEVFPDRDHFGRIFYNQANMSARGIPQIAVVMGSCTAGGAYVPAMSDVTIIVRNQGTIFLAGPPLVKAATGEVVSAEDLGGGDVHTRLSGVADYLAEDDAHALALARRAVAQLNRRKPETVLMQASEEPAYDPDEILGAVPADLRTPYDIREVIARVVDGSRFDEFKPRYGETLVTGFAHLKGCPVGIVANNGVLFSEAAVKGAHFVELCSQRKIPLVFLQNITGFMVGRKYENEGIARHGAKLVTAVATTSVPKVTMLVGGSFGAGNYGMAGRAYQPRFLWTWPNSRISVMGGEQAAGVLATVRREGIERQGGQWSAEDEAEFKRPTIEMFERQSHPLYASARLWDDGIIDPRRTREVLALSLSAALNAPIGETRFGVFRM
;
A
#
# COMPACT_ATOMS: atom_id res chain seq x y z
N MET A 1 7.41 11.91 28.13
CA MET A 1 8.78 12.47 28.32
C MET A 1 9.32 12.90 26.96
N LYS A 2 10.13 13.95 26.86
CA LYS A 2 10.79 14.33 25.61
C LYS A 2 11.97 13.39 25.36
N LEU A 3 12.04 12.72 24.22
CA LEU A 3 13.17 11.87 23.84
C LEU A 3 14.43 12.72 23.64
N GLN A 4 15.57 12.15 23.99
CA GLN A 4 16.88 12.75 23.79
C GLN A 4 17.56 12.00 22.62
N SER A 5 17.99 12.72 21.59
CA SER A 5 18.79 12.13 20.51
C SER A 5 20.27 12.08 20.90
N HIS A 6 20.90 10.97 20.55
CA HIS A 6 22.35 10.78 20.70
C HIS A 6 23.09 10.79 19.36
N ILE A 7 22.40 11.16 18.28
CA ILE A 7 22.97 11.21 16.94
C ILE A 7 23.91 12.41 16.79
N LEU A 8 25.10 12.13 16.31
CA LEU A 8 26.10 13.15 15.94
C LEU A 8 26.05 13.40 14.45
N THR A 9 25.30 14.43 14.03
CA THR A 9 25.07 14.77 12.61
C THR A 9 26.33 15.10 11.82
N GLY A 10 27.43 15.45 12.52
CA GLY A 10 28.74 15.71 11.92
C GLY A 10 29.60 14.46 11.72
N SER A 11 29.21 13.29 12.23
CA SER A 11 30.02 12.06 12.19
C SER A 11 30.11 11.48 10.77
N ASP A 12 31.18 10.74 10.51
CA ASP A 12 31.37 10.08 9.22
C ASP A 12 30.33 8.95 9.01
N ALA A 13 29.94 8.26 10.09
CA ALA A 13 28.86 7.27 10.03
C ALA A 13 27.53 7.89 9.60
N PHE A 14 27.17 9.05 10.16
CA PHE A 14 25.96 9.77 9.74
C PHE A 14 25.99 10.16 8.26
N LYS A 15 27.12 10.69 7.79
CA LYS A 15 27.29 11.07 6.38
C LYS A 15 27.22 9.87 5.44
N ALA A 16 27.84 8.73 5.83
CA ALA A 16 27.82 7.50 5.05
C ALA A 16 26.41 6.92 4.97
N ASN A 17 25.67 6.86 6.08
CA ASN A 17 24.27 6.42 6.10
C ASN A 17 23.40 7.29 5.20
N ARG A 18 23.53 8.63 5.33
CA ARG A 18 22.78 9.58 4.49
C ARG A 18 23.06 9.36 3.01
N ALA A 19 24.31 9.19 2.62
CA ALA A 19 24.69 8.94 1.23
C ALA A 19 24.07 7.64 0.69
N ALA A 20 24.11 6.56 1.47
CA ALA A 20 23.53 5.28 1.08
C ALA A 20 21.99 5.35 0.94
N HIS A 21 21.31 6.03 1.86
CA HIS A 21 19.87 6.26 1.75
C HIS A 21 19.50 7.12 0.55
N MET A 22 20.28 8.17 0.24
CA MET A 22 20.05 9.00 -0.93
C MET A 22 20.20 8.20 -2.23
N GLN A 23 21.20 7.33 -2.32
CA GLN A 23 21.37 6.43 -3.47
C GLN A 23 20.17 5.47 -3.63
N ALA A 24 19.69 4.88 -2.53
CA ALA A 24 18.53 4.01 -2.57
C ALA A 24 17.25 4.77 -2.99
N LEU A 25 17.10 6.02 -2.54
CA LEU A 25 16.00 6.91 -2.95
C LEU A 25 16.05 7.25 -4.44
N GLU A 26 17.24 7.47 -4.99
CA GLU A 26 17.44 7.78 -6.41
C GLU A 26 16.94 6.64 -7.30
N ILE A 27 17.27 5.39 -6.95
CA ILE A 27 16.79 4.18 -7.66
C ILE A 27 15.25 4.10 -7.64
N VAL A 28 14.63 4.38 -6.49
CA VAL A 28 13.16 4.37 -6.35
C VAL A 28 12.52 5.53 -7.13
N ALA A 29 13.12 6.71 -7.09
CA ALA A 29 12.65 7.88 -7.83
C ALA A 29 12.68 7.67 -9.34
N GLU A 30 13.74 7.06 -9.88
CA GLU A 30 13.84 6.69 -11.28
C GLU A 30 12.74 5.69 -11.68
N ALA A 31 12.51 4.64 -10.88
CA ALA A 31 11.46 3.66 -11.13
C ALA A 31 10.06 4.31 -11.11
N ALA A 32 9.80 5.21 -10.15
CA ALA A 32 8.55 5.95 -10.07
C ALA A 32 8.36 6.93 -11.23
N ALA A 33 9.44 7.62 -11.66
CA ALA A 33 9.41 8.51 -12.82
C ALA A 33 9.10 7.73 -14.11
N GLN A 34 9.73 6.59 -14.32
CA GLN A 34 9.42 5.70 -15.46
C GLN A 34 7.96 5.25 -15.43
N ALA A 35 7.45 4.84 -14.26
CA ALA A 35 6.05 4.45 -14.13
C ALA A 35 5.07 5.60 -14.40
N ALA A 36 5.44 6.84 -14.03
CA ALA A 36 4.64 8.03 -14.27
C ALA A 36 4.54 8.42 -15.76
N GLU A 37 5.47 7.96 -16.59
CA GLU A 37 5.42 8.15 -18.06
C GLU A 37 4.26 7.38 -18.71
N GLY A 38 3.63 6.44 -18.00
CA GLY A 38 2.53 5.63 -18.52
C GLY A 38 2.93 4.90 -19.81
N GLY A 39 2.11 5.00 -20.85
CA GLY A 39 2.37 4.40 -22.16
C GLY A 39 3.47 5.08 -22.98
N GLY A 40 4.18 6.08 -22.41
CA GLY A 40 5.26 6.82 -23.03
C GLY A 40 4.77 7.97 -23.93
N ALA A 41 5.73 8.76 -24.43
CA ALA A 41 5.45 10.03 -25.12
C ALA A 41 4.50 9.88 -26.33
N LYS A 42 4.69 8.84 -27.16
CA LYS A 42 3.83 8.62 -28.34
C LYS A 42 2.38 8.29 -27.97
N ALA A 43 2.18 7.48 -26.95
CA ALA A 43 0.83 7.14 -26.49
C ALA A 43 0.14 8.35 -25.83
N ARG A 44 0.87 9.14 -25.05
CA ARG A 44 0.39 10.39 -24.45
C ARG A 44 0.01 11.41 -25.53
N ALA A 45 0.87 11.64 -26.53
CA ALA A 45 0.55 12.54 -27.63
C ALA A 45 -0.76 12.17 -28.33
N ARG A 46 -0.93 10.88 -28.69
CA ARG A 46 -2.17 10.36 -29.28
C ARG A 46 -3.39 10.53 -28.37
N HIS A 47 -3.21 10.40 -27.06
CA HIS A 47 -4.27 10.60 -26.06
C HIS A 47 -4.75 12.06 -26.07
N ILE A 48 -3.81 13.01 -26.07
CA ILE A 48 -4.09 14.46 -26.14
C ILE A 48 -4.71 14.87 -27.48
N GLU A 49 -4.20 14.35 -28.61
CA GLU A 49 -4.77 14.60 -29.93
C GLU A 49 -6.25 14.20 -30.06
N ARG A 50 -6.69 13.24 -29.24
CA ARG A 50 -8.10 12.83 -29.14
C ARG A 50 -8.94 13.72 -28.22
N GLY A 51 -8.40 14.83 -27.74
CA GLY A 51 -9.07 15.76 -26.82
C GLY A 51 -9.14 15.29 -25.37
N LYS A 52 -8.41 14.22 -25.00
CA LYS A 52 -8.42 13.67 -23.65
C LYS A 52 -7.34 14.30 -22.77
N MET A 53 -7.72 14.64 -21.55
CA MET A 53 -6.79 15.08 -20.52
C MET A 53 -5.89 13.91 -20.08
N PRO A 54 -4.57 14.10 -19.90
CA PRO A 54 -3.67 13.08 -19.37
C PRO A 54 -4.16 12.53 -18.02
N PRO A 55 -4.02 11.21 -17.74
CA PRO A 55 -4.59 10.60 -16.54
C PRO A 55 -4.13 11.24 -15.22
N ARG A 56 -2.84 11.60 -15.08
CA ARG A 56 -2.36 12.28 -13.86
C ARG A 56 -2.94 13.69 -13.71
N GLU A 57 -3.18 14.38 -14.83
CA GLU A 57 -3.86 15.68 -14.82
C GLU A 57 -5.34 15.54 -14.45
N ARG A 58 -6.02 14.47 -14.89
CA ARG A 58 -7.39 14.16 -14.44
C ARG A 58 -7.45 14.05 -12.92
N VAL A 59 -6.53 13.31 -12.32
CA VAL A 59 -6.43 13.18 -10.85
C VAL A 59 -6.16 14.54 -10.21
N ALA A 60 -5.15 15.27 -10.68
CA ALA A 60 -4.80 16.58 -10.12
C ALA A 60 -5.95 17.61 -10.19
N ASN A 61 -6.72 17.61 -11.28
CA ASN A 61 -7.88 18.52 -11.44
C ASN A 61 -9.12 18.06 -10.67
N LEU A 62 -9.23 16.78 -10.30
CA LEU A 62 -10.28 16.28 -9.42
C LEU A 62 -10.06 16.75 -7.98
N LEU A 63 -8.82 16.74 -7.51
CA LEU A 63 -8.46 17.03 -6.12
C LEU A 63 -8.54 18.52 -5.79
N ASP A 64 -8.61 18.83 -4.51
CA ASP A 64 -8.56 20.20 -4.02
C ASP A 64 -7.16 20.78 -4.26
N PRO A 65 -7.06 22.01 -4.77
CA PRO A 65 -5.78 22.63 -5.07
C PRO A 65 -4.85 22.67 -3.86
N GLY A 66 -3.60 22.20 -4.04
CA GLY A 66 -2.60 22.19 -2.97
C GLY A 66 -2.80 21.10 -1.92
N SER A 67 -3.83 20.25 -2.02
CA SER A 67 -4.01 19.13 -1.12
C SER A 67 -3.05 17.97 -1.46
N PRO A 68 -2.60 17.20 -0.45
CA PRO A 68 -1.76 16.04 -0.69
C PRO A 68 -2.54 14.92 -1.38
N PHE A 69 -1.83 14.14 -2.19
CA PHE A 69 -2.32 12.89 -2.76
C PHE A 69 -1.48 11.72 -2.22
N LEU A 70 -2.09 10.85 -1.44
CA LEU A 70 -1.46 9.64 -0.92
C LEU A 70 -1.58 8.53 -1.98
N GLU A 71 -0.65 8.52 -2.94
CA GLU A 71 -0.65 7.55 -4.05
C GLU A 71 -0.27 6.17 -3.56
N ILE A 72 -1.00 5.14 -4.03
CA ILE A 72 -0.82 3.74 -3.69
C ILE A 72 -0.19 3.02 -4.87
N GLY A 73 0.87 2.24 -4.62
CA GLY A 73 1.51 1.38 -5.61
C GLY A 73 2.01 2.16 -6.85
N ALA A 74 2.69 3.29 -6.65
CA ALA A 74 3.25 4.08 -7.75
C ALA A 74 4.21 3.27 -8.64
N THR A 75 4.91 2.28 -8.08
CA THR A 75 5.82 1.36 -8.78
C THR A 75 5.22 -0.03 -9.03
N ALA A 76 3.89 -0.19 -8.92
CA ALA A 76 3.25 -1.47 -9.17
C ALA A 76 3.55 -1.98 -10.59
N ALA A 77 3.76 -3.28 -10.72
CA ALA A 77 4.17 -3.97 -11.94
C ALA A 77 5.56 -3.58 -12.49
N HIS A 78 6.40 -2.85 -11.73
CA HIS A 78 7.77 -2.56 -12.14
C HIS A 78 8.55 -3.86 -12.44
N GLY A 79 9.14 -3.94 -13.65
CA GLY A 79 9.87 -5.14 -14.10
C GLY A 79 9.00 -6.37 -14.39
N LEU A 80 7.67 -6.24 -14.41
CA LEU A 80 6.74 -7.29 -14.83
C LEU A 80 6.21 -7.02 -16.25
N TYR A 81 5.76 -8.07 -16.92
CA TYR A 81 5.14 -7.99 -18.26
C TYR A 81 6.02 -7.28 -19.29
N ASP A 82 7.35 -7.46 -19.22
CA ASP A 82 8.33 -6.78 -20.09
C ASP A 82 8.15 -5.25 -20.11
N GLY A 83 7.72 -4.68 -18.97
CA GLY A 83 7.46 -3.24 -18.83
C GLY A 83 6.17 -2.75 -19.49
N ALA A 84 5.28 -3.64 -19.93
CA ALA A 84 4.07 -3.26 -20.68
C ALA A 84 2.98 -2.58 -19.83
N ALA A 85 3.05 -2.68 -18.49
CA ALA A 85 2.03 -2.16 -17.59
C ALA A 85 2.63 -1.27 -16.47
N PRO A 86 3.28 -0.13 -16.78
CA PRO A 86 3.83 0.77 -15.78
C PRO A 86 2.74 1.26 -14.81
N ALA A 87 3.07 1.38 -13.53
CA ALA A 87 2.13 1.65 -12.43
C ALA A 87 0.89 0.72 -12.44
N ALA A 88 1.02 -0.48 -13.03
CA ALA A 88 -0.08 -1.42 -13.30
C ALA A 88 -1.22 -0.81 -14.16
N GLY A 89 -0.96 0.22 -14.95
CA GLY A 89 -1.95 0.89 -15.81
C GLY A 89 -3.08 1.63 -15.06
N VAL A 90 -2.90 1.89 -13.77
CA VAL A 90 -3.89 2.57 -12.90
C VAL A 90 -3.20 3.49 -11.92
N ILE A 91 -3.68 4.72 -11.80
CA ILE A 91 -3.33 5.65 -10.73
C ILE A 91 -4.37 5.48 -9.62
N ALA A 92 -3.94 5.11 -8.42
CA ALA A 92 -4.83 4.96 -7.27
C ALA A 92 -4.26 5.67 -6.04
N GLY A 93 -5.12 6.23 -5.21
CA GLY A 93 -4.70 6.91 -4.00
C GLY A 93 -5.82 7.69 -3.32
N ILE A 94 -5.49 8.30 -2.20
CA ILE A 94 -6.42 9.09 -1.40
C ILE A 94 -6.07 10.57 -1.52
N GLY A 95 -7.06 11.39 -1.81
CA GLY A 95 -6.94 12.84 -1.86
C GLY A 95 -8.19 13.54 -1.37
N LEU A 96 -8.15 14.87 -1.30
CA LEU A 96 -9.28 15.67 -0.87
C LEU A 96 -10.09 16.18 -2.06
N VAL A 97 -11.39 16.05 -1.97
CA VAL A 97 -12.36 16.67 -2.88
C VAL A 97 -13.43 17.36 -2.04
N HIS A 98 -13.55 18.69 -2.15
CA HIS A 98 -14.37 19.51 -1.25
C HIS A 98 -14.11 19.21 0.24
N GLY A 99 -12.83 19.05 0.62
CA GLY A 99 -12.42 18.75 1.99
C GLY A 99 -12.74 17.34 2.46
N GLN A 100 -13.31 16.47 1.61
CA GLN A 100 -13.59 15.07 1.94
C GLN A 100 -12.49 14.16 1.38
N GLU A 101 -11.99 13.25 2.21
CA GLU A 101 -11.06 12.21 1.78
C GLU A 101 -11.79 11.18 0.92
N VAL A 102 -11.32 10.99 -0.30
CA VAL A 102 -11.88 10.04 -1.27
C VAL A 102 -10.80 9.11 -1.80
N MET A 103 -11.17 7.89 -2.10
CA MET A 103 -10.34 6.96 -2.89
C MET A 103 -10.54 7.27 -4.36
N VAL A 104 -9.47 7.61 -5.05
CA VAL A 104 -9.45 7.81 -6.50
C VAL A 104 -8.85 6.57 -7.17
N VAL A 105 -9.51 6.08 -8.23
CA VAL A 105 -9.00 5.02 -9.11
C VAL A 105 -9.13 5.53 -10.54
N CYS A 106 -8.02 5.85 -11.19
CA CYS A 106 -7.97 6.39 -12.53
C CYS A 106 -7.27 5.43 -13.48
N ASN A 107 -7.96 4.97 -14.52
CA ASN A 107 -7.33 4.17 -15.57
C ASN A 107 -6.35 5.03 -16.38
N ASP A 108 -5.19 4.47 -16.69
CA ASP A 108 -4.26 5.06 -17.64
C ASP A 108 -4.45 4.42 -19.03
N ALA A 109 -5.29 5.03 -19.85
CA ALA A 109 -5.54 4.54 -21.21
C ALA A 109 -4.33 4.68 -22.15
N THR A 110 -3.27 5.40 -21.76
CA THR A 110 -2.01 5.42 -22.51
C THR A 110 -1.27 4.09 -22.37
N VAL A 111 -1.52 3.35 -21.29
CA VAL A 111 -0.99 2.01 -21.04
C VAL A 111 -1.92 0.98 -21.66
N LYS A 112 -1.56 0.48 -22.84
CA LYS A 112 -2.31 -0.58 -23.56
C LYS A 112 -3.83 -0.34 -23.64
N GLY A 113 -4.25 0.92 -23.79
CA GLY A 113 -5.67 1.28 -23.87
C GLY A 113 -6.46 1.11 -22.57
N GLY A 114 -5.82 1.16 -21.43
CA GLY A 114 -6.45 0.94 -20.11
C GLY A 114 -6.84 -0.51 -19.86
N THR A 115 -6.20 -1.47 -20.52
CA THR A 115 -6.46 -2.90 -20.37
C THR A 115 -5.96 -3.40 -19.00
N TYR A 116 -6.75 -4.26 -18.36
CA TYR A 116 -6.43 -4.82 -17.05
C TYR A 116 -5.52 -6.05 -17.15
N TYR A 117 -4.29 -5.91 -16.69
CA TYR A 117 -3.36 -6.99 -16.38
C TYR A 117 -3.64 -7.57 -14.98
N PRO A 118 -3.06 -8.72 -14.60
CA PRO A 118 -3.23 -9.27 -13.24
C PRO A 118 -2.88 -8.25 -12.14
N MET A 119 -1.78 -7.50 -12.30
CA MET A 119 -1.41 -6.46 -11.34
C MET A 119 -2.33 -5.24 -11.37
N THR A 120 -2.98 -4.94 -12.48
CA THR A 120 -4.02 -3.89 -12.56
C THR A 120 -5.22 -4.25 -11.69
N VAL A 121 -5.68 -5.50 -11.80
CA VAL A 121 -6.76 -6.05 -10.97
C VAL A 121 -6.37 -5.98 -9.49
N LYS A 122 -5.18 -6.48 -9.14
CA LYS A 122 -4.71 -6.49 -7.75
C LYS A 122 -4.62 -5.07 -7.16
N LYS A 123 -4.16 -4.09 -7.94
CA LYS A 123 -4.09 -2.68 -7.49
C LYS A 123 -5.47 -2.07 -7.30
N HIS A 124 -6.41 -2.31 -8.21
CA HIS A 124 -7.78 -1.85 -8.08
C HIS A 124 -8.45 -2.48 -6.84
N LEU A 125 -8.31 -3.79 -6.65
CA LEU A 125 -8.84 -4.48 -5.48
C LEU A 125 -8.24 -3.94 -4.18
N ARG A 126 -6.93 -3.63 -4.15
CA ARG A 126 -6.31 -3.02 -2.98
C ARG A 126 -6.86 -1.62 -2.69
N ALA A 127 -7.08 -0.81 -3.71
CA ALA A 127 -7.71 0.50 -3.54
C ALA A 127 -9.13 0.37 -2.96
N GLN A 128 -9.93 -0.58 -3.45
CA GLN A 128 -11.26 -0.87 -2.92
C GLN A 128 -11.21 -1.42 -1.48
N GLU A 129 -10.25 -2.28 -1.15
CA GLU A 129 -10.05 -2.79 0.21
C GLU A 129 -9.78 -1.64 1.19
N ILE A 130 -8.85 -0.73 0.84
CA ILE A 130 -8.58 0.47 1.64
C ILE A 130 -9.84 1.33 1.77
N ALA A 131 -10.56 1.56 0.68
CA ALA A 131 -11.79 2.34 0.72
C ALA A 131 -12.86 1.69 1.61
N ALA A 132 -13.04 0.38 1.49
CA ALA A 132 -14.02 -0.38 2.26
C ALA A 132 -13.73 -0.41 3.77
N GLU A 133 -12.45 -0.60 4.14
CA GLU A 133 -12.02 -0.63 5.53
C GLU A 133 -12.05 0.74 6.21
N ASN A 134 -11.81 1.79 5.43
CA ASN A 134 -11.75 3.17 5.93
C ASN A 134 -13.00 3.98 5.62
N MET A 135 -14.05 3.35 5.05
CA MET A 135 -15.31 4.01 4.70
C MET A 135 -15.12 5.23 3.77
N LEU A 136 -14.18 5.17 2.82
CA LEU A 136 -13.89 6.26 1.90
C LEU A 136 -14.78 6.21 0.66
N PRO A 137 -15.47 7.30 0.27
CA PRO A 137 -16.11 7.37 -1.05
C PRO A 137 -15.12 7.07 -2.17
N CYS A 138 -15.57 6.35 -3.20
CA CYS A 138 -14.74 6.01 -4.36
C CYS A 138 -15.11 6.90 -5.55
N VAL A 139 -14.08 7.42 -6.24
CA VAL A 139 -14.23 8.12 -7.52
C VAL A 139 -13.41 7.37 -8.57
N TYR A 140 -14.10 6.75 -9.52
CA TYR A 140 -13.52 6.01 -10.63
C TYR A 140 -13.46 6.89 -11.87
N LEU A 141 -12.26 7.22 -12.35
CA LEU A 141 -12.04 7.91 -13.64
C LEU A 141 -11.78 6.84 -14.70
N VAL A 142 -12.83 6.45 -15.40
CA VAL A 142 -12.86 5.24 -16.23
C VAL A 142 -12.47 5.53 -17.67
N ASP A 143 -11.45 4.82 -18.15
CA ASP A 143 -11.00 4.81 -19.54
C ASP A 143 -10.31 3.45 -19.80
N SER A 144 -11.13 2.37 -19.92
CA SER A 144 -10.66 0.99 -19.84
C SER A 144 -11.06 0.17 -21.07
N GLY A 145 -10.09 -0.54 -21.63
CA GLY A 145 -10.29 -1.53 -22.68
C GLY A 145 -10.78 -2.91 -22.21
N GLY A 146 -11.05 -3.07 -20.91
CA GLY A 146 -11.46 -4.36 -20.32
C GLY A 146 -10.28 -5.26 -19.95
N ALA A 147 -10.50 -6.57 -19.85
CA ALA A 147 -9.48 -7.54 -19.47
C ALA A 147 -8.41 -7.73 -20.55
N ASN A 148 -7.15 -7.93 -20.13
CA ASN A 148 -6.07 -8.31 -21.05
C ASN A 148 -6.25 -9.76 -21.47
N LEU A 149 -6.63 -9.98 -22.73
CA LEU A 149 -6.97 -11.30 -23.25
C LEU A 149 -5.81 -12.33 -23.17
N PRO A 150 -4.55 -11.96 -23.46
CA PRO A 150 -3.44 -12.90 -23.31
C PRO A 150 -3.23 -13.43 -21.88
N ASN A 151 -3.67 -12.69 -20.87
CA ASN A 151 -3.56 -13.04 -19.45
C ASN A 151 -4.94 -13.36 -18.83
N GLN A 152 -5.91 -13.79 -19.61
CA GLN A 152 -7.30 -13.94 -19.16
C GLN A 152 -7.45 -14.94 -18.01
N ASP A 153 -6.62 -15.95 -17.95
CA ASP A 153 -6.57 -16.98 -16.90
C ASP A 153 -6.16 -16.41 -15.53
N GLU A 154 -5.33 -15.36 -15.50
CA GLU A 154 -4.91 -14.66 -14.28
C GLU A 154 -5.72 -13.37 -14.01
N VAL A 155 -6.71 -13.05 -14.87
CA VAL A 155 -7.52 -11.83 -14.75
C VAL A 155 -9.00 -12.14 -14.47
N PHE A 156 -9.55 -13.24 -15.01
CA PHE A 156 -11.00 -13.44 -15.04
C PHE A 156 -11.56 -14.48 -14.07
N PRO A 157 -11.04 -15.75 -13.98
CA PRO A 157 -11.82 -16.85 -13.45
C PRO A 157 -11.84 -16.99 -11.93
N ASP A 158 -10.90 -16.41 -11.19
CA ASP A 158 -10.76 -16.65 -9.75
C ASP A 158 -11.47 -15.59 -8.90
N ARG A 159 -11.57 -15.90 -7.60
CA ARG A 159 -12.26 -15.08 -6.59
C ARG A 159 -11.76 -13.65 -6.53
N ASP A 160 -10.44 -13.44 -6.53
CA ASP A 160 -9.79 -12.13 -6.42
C ASP A 160 -9.32 -11.59 -7.79
N HIS A 161 -10.08 -11.91 -8.84
CA HIS A 161 -9.91 -11.44 -10.20
C HIS A 161 -10.90 -10.31 -10.53
N PHE A 162 -11.04 -9.99 -11.81
CA PHE A 162 -11.77 -8.83 -12.30
C PHE A 162 -13.22 -8.75 -11.78
N GLY A 163 -13.92 -9.88 -11.69
CA GLY A 163 -15.28 -9.93 -11.14
C GLY A 163 -15.39 -9.47 -9.69
N ARG A 164 -14.30 -9.57 -8.90
CA ARG A 164 -14.27 -9.12 -7.51
C ARG A 164 -14.40 -7.61 -7.39
N ILE A 165 -13.97 -6.83 -8.39
CA ILE A 165 -14.12 -5.38 -8.43
C ILE A 165 -15.60 -5.01 -8.31
N PHE A 166 -16.47 -5.66 -9.07
CA PHE A 166 -17.91 -5.39 -9.10
C PHE A 166 -18.61 -5.87 -7.83
N TYR A 167 -18.22 -7.05 -7.35
CA TYR A 167 -18.70 -7.55 -6.06
C TYR A 167 -18.38 -6.57 -4.92
N ASN A 168 -17.15 -6.07 -4.85
CA ASN A 168 -16.74 -5.11 -3.85
C ASN A 168 -17.52 -3.79 -3.98
N GLN A 169 -17.69 -3.28 -5.21
CA GLN A 169 -18.40 -2.04 -5.47
C GLN A 169 -19.85 -2.11 -5.00
N ALA A 170 -20.57 -3.19 -5.33
CA ALA A 170 -21.94 -3.41 -4.87
C ALA A 170 -22.03 -3.48 -3.33
N ASN A 171 -21.11 -4.21 -2.68
CA ASN A 171 -21.10 -4.34 -1.23
C ASN A 171 -20.68 -3.05 -0.51
N MET A 172 -19.80 -2.25 -1.10
CA MET A 172 -19.45 -0.94 -0.57
C MET A 172 -20.65 0.01 -0.64
N SER A 173 -21.33 0.11 -1.78
CA SER A 173 -22.56 0.89 -1.92
C SER A 173 -23.63 0.45 -0.90
N ALA A 174 -23.87 -0.86 -0.75
CA ALA A 174 -24.81 -1.39 0.24
C ALA A 174 -24.43 -1.05 1.69
N ARG A 175 -23.16 -0.78 1.97
CA ARG A 175 -22.66 -0.33 3.28
C ARG A 175 -22.65 1.21 3.43
N GLY A 176 -23.20 1.94 2.46
CA GLY A 176 -23.23 3.41 2.46
C GLY A 176 -21.88 4.06 2.14
N ILE A 177 -21.00 3.35 1.44
CA ILE A 177 -19.74 3.91 0.91
C ILE A 177 -20.02 4.37 -0.53
N PRO A 178 -20.09 5.66 -0.80
CA PRO A 178 -20.51 6.19 -2.11
C PRO A 178 -19.55 5.77 -3.24
N GLN A 179 -20.14 5.42 -4.39
CA GLN A 179 -19.46 5.00 -5.59
C GLN A 179 -19.79 5.97 -6.72
N ILE A 180 -18.80 6.72 -7.22
CA ILE A 180 -18.97 7.72 -8.28
C ILE A 180 -18.09 7.31 -9.47
N ALA A 181 -18.67 7.12 -10.64
CA ALA A 181 -17.93 6.85 -11.88
C ALA A 181 -17.97 8.04 -12.82
N VAL A 182 -16.84 8.31 -13.48
CA VAL A 182 -16.68 9.31 -14.53
C VAL A 182 -16.13 8.61 -15.75
N VAL A 183 -16.94 8.42 -16.76
CA VAL A 183 -16.59 7.72 -18.01
C VAL A 183 -15.96 8.72 -18.98
N MET A 184 -14.63 8.70 -19.03
CA MET A 184 -13.78 9.63 -19.77
C MET A 184 -13.14 8.96 -21.01
N GLY A 185 -13.67 7.83 -21.40
CA GLY A 185 -13.20 7.07 -22.55
C GLY A 185 -13.94 5.76 -22.70
N SER A 186 -13.30 4.77 -23.30
CA SER A 186 -13.90 3.46 -23.50
C SER A 186 -14.21 2.76 -22.18
N CYS A 187 -15.35 2.09 -22.11
CA CYS A 187 -15.74 1.25 -21.00
C CYS A 187 -16.41 -0.01 -21.56
N THR A 188 -15.60 -1.03 -21.88
CA THR A 188 -16.00 -2.16 -22.70
C THR A 188 -16.02 -3.46 -21.90
N ALA A 189 -16.91 -4.36 -22.26
CA ALA A 189 -17.09 -5.69 -21.70
C ALA A 189 -17.32 -5.64 -20.16
N GLY A 190 -16.60 -6.43 -19.36
CA GLY A 190 -16.71 -6.39 -17.92
C GLY A 190 -16.49 -5.00 -17.30
N GLY A 191 -15.64 -4.17 -17.91
CA GLY A 191 -15.41 -2.80 -17.45
C GLY A 191 -16.67 -1.91 -17.46
N ALA A 192 -17.66 -2.23 -18.27
CA ALA A 192 -18.94 -1.51 -18.33
C ALA A 192 -19.73 -1.56 -17.00
N TYR A 193 -19.44 -2.56 -16.15
CA TYR A 193 -20.10 -2.67 -14.85
C TYR A 193 -19.59 -1.64 -13.82
N VAL A 194 -18.38 -1.10 -13.97
CA VAL A 194 -17.90 -0.05 -13.05
C VAL A 194 -18.84 1.15 -13.04
N PRO A 195 -19.15 1.82 -14.18
CA PRO A 195 -20.13 2.89 -14.20
C PRO A 195 -21.57 2.40 -13.96
N ALA A 196 -21.96 1.26 -14.54
CA ALA A 196 -23.34 0.78 -14.42
C ALA A 196 -23.76 0.38 -12.99
N MET A 197 -22.81 0.13 -12.11
CA MET A 197 -23.03 -0.22 -10.69
C MET A 197 -22.62 0.90 -9.71
N SER A 198 -22.21 2.06 -10.23
CA SER A 198 -21.93 3.23 -9.38
C SER A 198 -23.23 3.91 -8.95
N ASP A 199 -23.20 4.57 -7.79
CA ASP A 199 -24.36 5.33 -7.29
C ASP A 199 -24.62 6.61 -8.10
N VAL A 200 -23.54 7.15 -8.71
CA VAL A 200 -23.61 8.28 -9.64
C VAL A 200 -22.65 8.02 -10.81
N THR A 201 -23.16 8.19 -12.02
CA THR A 201 -22.38 8.00 -13.25
C THR A 201 -22.42 9.24 -14.13
N ILE A 202 -21.24 9.74 -14.47
CA ILE A 202 -21.01 10.88 -15.35
C ILE A 202 -20.34 10.34 -16.63
N ILE A 203 -20.76 10.81 -17.81
CA ILE A 203 -20.16 10.40 -19.08
C ILE A 203 -19.79 11.60 -19.92
N VAL A 204 -18.63 11.58 -20.57
CA VAL A 204 -18.17 12.64 -21.48
C VAL A 204 -18.74 12.41 -22.89
N ARG A 205 -19.40 13.45 -23.44
CA ARG A 205 -19.98 13.46 -24.79
C ARG A 205 -18.93 13.15 -25.86
N ASN A 206 -19.27 12.32 -26.83
CA ASN A 206 -18.41 11.95 -27.99
C ASN A 206 -17.04 11.36 -27.61
N GLN A 207 -16.84 10.96 -26.35
CA GLN A 207 -15.58 10.42 -25.85
C GLN A 207 -15.82 9.20 -24.96
N GLY A 208 -16.75 9.29 -24.00
CA GLY A 208 -17.12 8.20 -23.13
C GLY A 208 -18.06 7.22 -23.83
N THR A 209 -17.81 5.92 -23.69
CA THR A 209 -18.70 4.87 -24.18
C THR A 209 -18.83 3.76 -23.16
N ILE A 210 -20.05 3.21 -23.02
CA ILE A 210 -20.35 2.06 -22.15
C ILE A 210 -21.08 1.02 -22.98
N PHE A 211 -20.50 -0.18 -23.14
CA PHE A 211 -21.19 -1.29 -23.78
C PHE A 211 -20.55 -2.64 -23.41
N LEU A 212 -21.35 -3.68 -23.28
CA LEU A 212 -20.88 -5.04 -23.02
C LEU A 212 -20.20 -5.64 -24.27
N ALA A 213 -20.71 -5.32 -25.46
CA ALA A 213 -20.15 -5.74 -26.73
C ALA A 213 -19.91 -4.52 -27.59
N GLY A 214 -18.67 -4.25 -27.98
CA GLY A 214 -18.33 -3.14 -28.87
C GLY A 214 -18.81 -3.37 -30.32
N PRO A 215 -18.79 -2.31 -31.16
CA PRO A 215 -19.30 -2.37 -32.54
C PRO A 215 -18.77 -3.55 -33.37
N PRO A 216 -17.49 -3.96 -33.32
CA PRO A 216 -17.01 -5.13 -34.03
C PRO A 216 -17.69 -6.44 -33.62
N LEU A 217 -17.94 -6.61 -32.32
CA LEU A 217 -18.58 -7.82 -31.79
C LEU A 217 -20.09 -7.83 -32.14
N VAL A 218 -20.75 -6.67 -32.04
CA VAL A 218 -22.16 -6.52 -32.49
C VAL A 218 -22.30 -6.92 -33.96
N LYS A 219 -21.42 -6.38 -34.83
CA LYS A 219 -21.41 -6.73 -36.25
C LYS A 219 -21.19 -8.23 -36.48
N ALA A 220 -20.27 -8.85 -35.77
CA ALA A 220 -20.00 -10.27 -35.88
C ALA A 220 -21.17 -11.15 -35.41
N ALA A 221 -21.88 -10.72 -34.35
CA ALA A 221 -22.96 -11.49 -33.74
C ALA A 221 -24.31 -11.32 -34.43
N THR A 222 -24.62 -10.10 -34.89
CA THR A 222 -25.96 -9.75 -35.42
C THR A 222 -25.97 -9.27 -36.89
N GLY A 223 -24.79 -8.96 -37.45
CA GLY A 223 -24.66 -8.32 -38.76
C GLY A 223 -24.90 -6.80 -38.72
N GLU A 224 -25.33 -6.24 -37.61
CA GLU A 224 -25.61 -4.80 -37.46
C GLU A 224 -24.32 -3.97 -37.52
N VAL A 225 -24.36 -2.87 -38.30
CA VAL A 225 -23.27 -1.89 -38.35
C VAL A 225 -23.72 -0.65 -37.61
N VAL A 226 -23.09 -0.39 -36.47
CA VAL A 226 -23.43 0.72 -35.57
C VAL A 226 -22.14 1.43 -35.13
N SER A 227 -22.21 2.76 -34.97
CA SER A 227 -21.10 3.52 -34.41
C SER A 227 -20.99 3.29 -32.89
N ALA A 228 -19.82 3.54 -32.30
CA ALA A 228 -19.64 3.45 -30.84
C ALA A 228 -20.53 4.45 -30.08
N GLU A 229 -20.71 5.65 -30.63
CA GLU A 229 -21.56 6.69 -30.04
C GLU A 229 -23.05 6.30 -30.09
N ASP A 230 -23.53 5.77 -31.20
CA ASP A 230 -24.93 5.32 -31.35
C ASP A 230 -25.21 4.04 -30.55
N LEU A 231 -24.19 3.20 -30.33
CA LEU A 231 -24.33 1.97 -29.55
C LEU A 231 -24.38 2.24 -28.05
N GLY A 232 -23.50 3.11 -27.54
CA GLY A 232 -23.36 3.32 -26.12
C GLY A 232 -22.59 4.58 -25.75
N GLY A 233 -22.80 5.66 -26.48
CA GLY A 233 -22.23 6.97 -26.18
C GLY A 233 -23.00 7.75 -25.13
N GLY A 234 -22.53 8.96 -24.85
CA GLY A 234 -23.06 9.80 -23.78
C GLY A 234 -24.53 10.17 -23.94
N ASP A 235 -24.96 10.52 -25.15
CA ASP A 235 -26.36 10.87 -25.41
C ASP A 235 -27.31 9.67 -25.25
N VAL A 236 -26.87 8.49 -25.69
CA VAL A 236 -27.63 7.24 -25.51
C VAL A 236 -27.84 6.92 -24.03
N HIS A 237 -26.78 6.98 -23.25
CA HIS A 237 -26.85 6.56 -21.84
C HIS A 237 -27.49 7.57 -20.91
N THR A 238 -27.45 8.86 -21.23
CA THR A 238 -28.11 9.89 -20.42
C THR A 238 -29.57 10.14 -20.79
N ARG A 239 -30.00 9.77 -22.01
CA ARG A 239 -31.34 10.06 -22.52
C ARG A 239 -32.21 8.82 -22.77
N LEU A 240 -31.63 7.74 -23.26
CA LEU A 240 -32.40 6.55 -23.68
C LEU A 240 -32.31 5.40 -22.68
N SER A 241 -31.10 4.99 -22.30
CA SER A 241 -30.92 3.81 -21.45
C SER A 241 -30.93 4.14 -19.94
N GLY A 242 -30.60 5.36 -19.54
CA GLY A 242 -30.50 5.76 -18.16
C GLY A 242 -29.32 5.16 -17.39
N VAL A 243 -28.31 4.64 -18.06
CA VAL A 243 -27.09 4.09 -17.42
C VAL A 243 -26.20 5.19 -16.84
N ALA A 244 -26.22 6.39 -17.44
CA ALA A 244 -25.49 7.54 -16.93
C ALA A 244 -26.47 8.67 -16.51
N ASP A 245 -26.11 9.35 -15.41
CA ASP A 245 -26.95 10.39 -14.80
C ASP A 245 -26.65 11.79 -15.36
N TYR A 246 -25.39 12.04 -15.71
CA TYR A 246 -24.94 13.35 -16.17
C TYR A 246 -24.10 13.25 -17.43
N LEU A 247 -24.40 14.14 -18.39
CA LEU A 247 -23.62 14.33 -19.60
C LEU A 247 -22.64 15.49 -19.41
N ALA A 248 -21.35 15.25 -19.58
CA ALA A 248 -20.32 16.27 -19.58
C ALA A 248 -19.88 16.60 -21.00
N GLU A 249 -19.50 17.83 -21.26
CA GLU A 249 -19.05 18.26 -22.59
C GLU A 249 -17.59 17.84 -22.85
N ASP A 250 -16.75 17.82 -21.80
CA ASP A 250 -15.33 17.46 -21.86
C ASP A 250 -14.84 16.92 -20.50
N ASP A 251 -13.55 16.56 -20.42
CA ASP A 251 -12.92 16.04 -19.22
C ASP A 251 -13.00 17.05 -18.04
N ALA A 252 -12.80 18.34 -18.28
CA ALA A 252 -12.83 19.36 -17.24
C ALA A 252 -14.25 19.52 -16.66
N HIS A 253 -15.27 19.53 -17.51
CA HIS A 253 -16.67 19.56 -17.07
C HIS A 253 -17.04 18.28 -16.30
N ALA A 254 -16.57 17.12 -16.75
CA ALA A 254 -16.82 15.85 -16.06
C ALA A 254 -16.23 15.84 -14.65
N LEU A 255 -15.01 16.34 -14.48
CA LEU A 255 -14.37 16.47 -13.16
C LEU A 255 -15.10 17.47 -12.26
N ALA A 256 -15.60 18.59 -12.82
CA ALA A 256 -16.43 19.54 -12.08
C ALA A 256 -17.74 18.90 -11.59
N LEU A 257 -18.38 18.07 -12.42
CA LEU A 257 -19.57 17.30 -12.04
C LEU A 257 -19.25 16.26 -10.96
N ALA A 258 -18.11 15.56 -11.05
CA ALA A 258 -17.67 14.62 -10.03
C ALA A 258 -17.40 15.31 -8.68
N ARG A 259 -16.73 16.46 -8.70
CA ARG A 259 -16.53 17.29 -7.50
C ARG A 259 -17.87 17.71 -6.88
N ARG A 260 -18.83 18.13 -7.69
CA ARG A 260 -20.19 18.45 -7.24
C ARG A 260 -20.89 17.24 -6.61
N ALA A 261 -20.76 16.05 -7.21
CA ALA A 261 -21.33 14.82 -6.65
C ALA A 261 -20.73 14.50 -5.28
N VAL A 262 -19.41 14.67 -5.10
CA VAL A 262 -18.77 14.51 -3.79
C VAL A 262 -19.27 15.55 -2.78
N ALA A 263 -19.45 16.81 -3.17
CA ALA A 263 -19.97 17.87 -2.29
C ALA A 263 -21.40 17.57 -1.77
N GLN A 264 -22.18 16.81 -2.55
CA GLN A 264 -23.56 16.44 -2.23
C GLN A 264 -23.71 15.23 -1.31
N LEU A 265 -22.62 14.55 -0.93
CA LEU A 265 -22.66 13.30 -0.15
C LEU A 265 -23.21 13.47 1.28
N ASN A 266 -23.37 14.72 1.77
CA ASN A 266 -23.85 15.03 3.12
C ASN A 266 -23.13 14.20 4.20
N ARG A 267 -21.83 14.06 4.06
CA ARG A 267 -21.00 13.19 4.90
C ARG A 267 -20.09 14.02 5.79
N ARG A 268 -19.97 13.61 7.04
CA ARG A 268 -18.98 14.15 7.99
C ARG A 268 -18.05 13.04 8.46
N LYS A 269 -16.77 13.37 8.57
CA LYS A 269 -15.79 12.48 9.20
C LYS A 269 -16.14 12.34 10.70
N PRO A 270 -16.22 11.11 11.24
CA PRO A 270 -16.52 10.91 12.65
C PRO A 270 -15.36 11.37 13.54
N GLU A 271 -15.68 11.90 14.71
CA GLU A 271 -14.71 12.19 15.76
C GLU A 271 -14.45 10.92 16.58
N THR A 272 -13.51 10.10 16.11
CA THR A 272 -13.24 8.77 16.70
C THR A 272 -12.18 8.80 17.80
N VAL A 273 -11.33 9.82 17.84
CA VAL A 273 -10.24 10.00 18.81
C VAL A 273 -10.15 11.47 19.24
N LEU A 274 -9.56 11.70 20.42
CA LEU A 274 -9.33 13.06 20.93
C LEU A 274 -8.10 13.67 20.26
N MET A 275 -8.33 14.52 19.27
CA MET A 275 -7.26 15.26 18.59
C MET A 275 -6.70 16.37 19.47
N GLN A 276 -5.39 16.60 19.37
CA GLN A 276 -4.70 17.73 20.01
C GLN A 276 -4.12 18.68 18.95
N ALA A 277 -3.62 19.84 19.38
CA ALA A 277 -2.86 20.71 18.50
C ALA A 277 -1.58 20.00 18.04
N SER A 278 -1.30 20.02 16.74
CA SER A 278 -0.07 19.45 16.19
C SER A 278 1.14 20.29 16.58
N GLU A 279 2.23 19.62 16.91
CA GLU A 279 3.52 20.23 17.20
C GLU A 279 4.62 19.55 16.36
N GLU A 280 5.53 20.33 15.77
CA GLU A 280 6.62 19.72 15.02
C GLU A 280 7.59 18.98 15.95
N PRO A 281 8.27 17.91 15.46
CA PRO A 281 9.31 17.24 16.21
C PRO A 281 10.42 18.21 16.64
N ALA A 282 11.08 17.93 17.74
CA ALA A 282 12.21 18.74 18.20
C ALA A 282 13.50 18.50 17.40
N TYR A 283 13.53 17.43 16.61
CA TYR A 283 14.64 17.03 15.73
C TYR A 283 14.16 17.05 14.28
N ASP A 284 15.07 17.46 13.40
CA ASP A 284 14.78 17.57 11.95
C ASP A 284 14.48 16.18 11.36
N PRO A 285 13.34 15.97 10.70
CA PRO A 285 13.03 14.73 9.99
C PRO A 285 14.08 14.36 8.93
N ASP A 286 14.78 15.32 8.33
CA ASP A 286 15.85 15.08 7.35
C ASP A 286 17.03 14.30 7.94
N GLU A 287 17.23 14.37 9.26
CA GLU A 287 18.26 13.60 9.96
C GLU A 287 18.01 12.11 9.95
N ILE A 288 16.79 11.62 9.69
CA ILE A 288 16.46 10.19 9.61
C ILE A 288 17.41 9.46 8.66
N LEU A 289 17.76 10.08 7.53
CA LEU A 289 18.65 9.47 6.53
C LEU A 289 20.06 9.18 7.06
N GLY A 290 20.55 9.96 8.03
CA GLY A 290 21.85 9.72 8.65
C GLY A 290 21.77 8.99 9.98
N ALA A 291 20.64 9.12 10.70
CA ALA A 291 20.43 8.52 12.01
C ALA A 291 20.19 7.00 11.92
N VAL A 292 19.64 6.52 10.82
CA VAL A 292 19.35 5.09 10.60
C VAL A 292 20.42 4.50 9.68
N PRO A 293 21.10 3.42 10.08
CA PRO A 293 22.02 2.70 9.21
C PRO A 293 21.30 2.12 7.98
N ALA A 294 21.91 2.27 6.81
CA ALA A 294 21.40 1.64 5.59
C ALA A 294 21.66 0.12 5.56
N ASP A 295 22.73 -0.35 6.22
CA ASP A 295 23.01 -1.76 6.42
C ASP A 295 22.17 -2.31 7.58
N LEU A 296 21.27 -3.24 7.28
CA LEU A 296 20.35 -3.86 8.25
C LEU A 296 21.04 -4.66 9.36
N ARG A 297 22.33 -4.99 9.20
CA ARG A 297 23.12 -5.70 10.22
C ARG A 297 23.64 -4.76 11.31
N THR A 298 23.62 -3.46 11.05
CA THR A 298 24.06 -2.45 12.01
C THR A 298 22.90 -2.07 12.93
N PRO A 299 23.00 -2.38 14.24
CA PRO A 299 21.94 -2.03 15.18
C PRO A 299 21.90 -0.51 15.43
N TYR A 300 20.70 -0.01 15.70
CA TYR A 300 20.45 1.37 16.13
C TYR A 300 19.26 1.42 17.09
N ASP A 301 19.15 2.51 17.86
CA ASP A 301 18.00 2.70 18.73
C ASP A 301 16.83 3.28 17.92
N ILE A 302 15.72 2.53 17.84
CA ILE A 302 14.51 2.94 17.10
C ILE A 302 13.89 4.24 17.65
N ARG A 303 14.21 4.62 18.89
CA ARG A 303 13.76 5.89 19.48
C ARG A 303 14.27 7.11 18.73
N GLU A 304 15.36 6.97 17.98
CA GLU A 304 15.87 8.03 17.08
C GLU A 304 14.89 8.32 15.93
N VAL A 305 14.23 7.28 15.40
CA VAL A 305 13.16 7.46 14.41
C VAL A 305 11.92 8.05 15.08
N ILE A 306 11.49 7.51 16.22
CA ILE A 306 10.32 8.00 16.95
C ILE A 306 10.46 9.48 17.27
N ALA A 307 11.65 9.91 17.74
CA ALA A 307 11.93 11.31 18.10
C ALA A 307 11.77 12.30 16.94
N ARG A 308 11.94 11.83 15.66
CA ARG A 308 11.84 12.65 14.45
C ARG A 308 10.46 12.57 13.78
N VAL A 309 9.56 11.79 14.36
CA VAL A 309 8.23 11.55 13.78
C VAL A 309 7.11 12.08 14.65
N VAL A 310 7.21 11.93 15.99
CA VAL A 310 6.12 12.27 16.92
C VAL A 310 6.13 13.74 17.35
N ASP A 311 4.97 14.25 17.72
CA ASP A 311 4.76 15.64 18.15
C ASP A 311 5.67 16.03 19.32
N GLY A 312 6.45 17.10 19.15
CA GLY A 312 7.38 17.63 20.14
C GLY A 312 8.43 16.63 20.60
N SER A 313 8.66 15.54 19.84
CA SER A 313 9.51 14.40 20.23
C SER A 313 9.10 13.81 21.59
N ARG A 314 7.83 13.91 21.96
CA ARG A 314 7.29 13.39 23.24
C ARG A 314 6.79 11.97 23.06
N PHE A 315 7.32 11.09 23.89
CA PHE A 315 6.98 9.67 23.90
C PHE A 315 6.85 9.18 25.35
N ASP A 316 5.72 8.57 25.66
CA ASP A 316 5.47 7.94 26.95
C ASP A 316 5.68 6.43 26.81
N GLU A 317 6.91 5.99 27.09
CA GLU A 317 7.31 4.60 26.87
C GLU A 317 6.69 3.67 27.91
N PHE A 318 5.98 2.65 27.43
CA PHE A 318 5.35 1.61 28.23
C PHE A 318 6.35 0.48 28.52
N LYS A 319 6.55 0.17 29.80
CA LYS A 319 7.48 -0.87 30.29
C LYS A 319 8.91 -0.72 29.73
N PRO A 320 9.59 0.42 29.90
CA PRO A 320 10.91 0.67 29.30
C PRO A 320 12.00 -0.29 29.79
N ARG A 321 11.82 -0.91 30.97
CA ARG A 321 12.79 -1.83 31.61
C ARG A 321 12.45 -3.30 31.41
N TYR A 322 11.44 -3.64 30.60
CA TYR A 322 11.01 -5.00 30.33
C TYR A 322 10.83 -5.24 28.84
N GLY A 323 11.41 -6.32 28.32
CA GLY A 323 11.34 -6.62 26.89
C GLY A 323 11.92 -5.48 26.02
N GLU A 324 13.13 -5.03 26.31
CA GLU A 324 13.76 -3.82 25.77
C GLU A 324 13.98 -3.87 24.26
N THR A 325 13.95 -5.07 23.65
CA THR A 325 14.07 -5.26 22.21
C THR A 325 12.78 -4.93 21.43
N LEU A 326 11.69 -4.62 22.14
CA LEU A 326 10.47 -4.03 21.59
C LEU A 326 10.13 -2.75 22.36
N VAL A 327 10.19 -1.62 21.69
CA VAL A 327 9.80 -0.32 22.22
C VAL A 327 8.30 -0.13 21.99
N THR A 328 7.55 0.15 23.05
CA THR A 328 6.11 0.42 23.00
C THR A 328 5.79 1.68 23.80
N GLY A 329 4.87 2.50 23.35
CA GLY A 329 4.48 3.71 24.09
C GLY A 329 3.46 4.56 23.37
N PHE A 330 2.97 5.58 24.08
CA PHE A 330 1.98 6.52 23.60
C PHE A 330 2.63 7.82 23.13
N ALA A 331 2.12 8.35 22.04
CA ALA A 331 2.54 9.62 21.46
C ALA A 331 1.37 10.32 20.74
N HIS A 332 1.66 11.49 20.19
CA HIS A 332 0.78 12.14 19.22
C HIS A 332 1.52 12.30 17.89
N LEU A 333 0.81 12.19 16.80
CA LEU A 333 1.31 12.35 15.45
C LEU A 333 0.36 13.28 14.68
N LYS A 334 0.83 14.50 14.39
CA LYS A 334 -0.01 15.58 13.86
C LYS A 334 -1.30 15.76 14.68
N GLY A 335 -1.19 15.71 16.00
CA GLY A 335 -2.29 15.82 16.96
C GLY A 335 -3.11 14.56 17.20
N CYS A 336 -2.95 13.52 16.38
CA CYS A 336 -3.64 12.24 16.53
C CYS A 336 -2.96 11.38 17.62
N PRO A 337 -3.68 10.89 18.64
CA PRO A 337 -3.11 9.97 19.61
C PRO A 337 -2.79 8.63 18.95
N VAL A 338 -1.61 8.08 19.21
CA VAL A 338 -1.14 6.82 18.66
C VAL A 338 -0.43 5.97 19.70
N GLY A 339 -0.60 4.66 19.59
CA GLY A 339 0.26 3.68 20.23
C GLY A 339 1.34 3.24 19.23
N ILE A 340 2.61 3.36 19.61
CA ILE A 340 3.73 2.94 18.78
C ILE A 340 4.25 1.61 19.27
N VAL A 341 4.46 0.67 18.33
CA VAL A 341 5.11 -0.63 18.55
C VAL A 341 6.30 -0.69 17.58
N ALA A 342 7.52 -0.70 18.10
CA ALA A 342 8.71 -0.55 17.29
C ALA A 342 9.79 -1.59 17.68
N ASN A 343 10.38 -2.24 16.68
CA ASN A 343 11.47 -3.18 16.92
C ASN A 343 12.76 -2.44 17.30
N ASN A 344 13.43 -2.96 18.33
CA ASN A 344 14.74 -2.52 18.79
C ASN A 344 15.71 -3.71 18.93
N GLY A 345 15.52 -4.73 18.12
CA GLY A 345 16.28 -5.97 18.10
C GLY A 345 15.40 -7.20 17.88
N VAL A 346 15.95 -8.37 18.20
CA VAL A 346 15.28 -9.68 18.09
C VAL A 346 14.12 -9.76 19.08
N LEU A 347 13.01 -10.41 18.70
CA LEU A 347 11.88 -10.62 19.61
C LEU A 347 12.13 -11.81 20.56
N PHE A 348 12.24 -11.52 21.84
CA PHE A 348 12.23 -12.48 22.94
C PHE A 348 10.80 -12.68 23.47
N SER A 349 10.63 -13.68 24.34
CA SER A 349 9.33 -13.99 24.97
C SER A 349 8.74 -12.79 25.72
N GLU A 350 9.53 -12.10 26.50
CA GLU A 350 9.13 -10.91 27.26
C GLU A 350 8.76 -9.73 26.35
N ALA A 351 9.47 -9.55 25.24
CA ALA A 351 9.14 -8.54 24.24
C ALA A 351 7.77 -8.83 23.59
N ALA A 352 7.51 -10.10 23.25
CA ALA A 352 6.23 -10.51 22.69
C ALA A 352 5.06 -10.31 23.66
N VAL A 353 5.25 -10.67 24.94
CA VAL A 353 4.22 -10.48 25.99
C VAL A 353 3.97 -8.99 26.26
N LYS A 354 5.03 -8.17 26.29
CA LYS A 354 4.92 -6.70 26.38
C LYS A 354 4.11 -6.14 25.22
N GLY A 355 4.42 -6.56 24.00
CA GLY A 355 3.72 -6.11 22.79
C GLY A 355 2.24 -6.49 22.81
N ALA A 356 1.90 -7.74 23.17
CA ALA A 356 0.52 -8.18 23.31
C ALA A 356 -0.25 -7.31 24.31
N HIS A 357 0.27 -7.13 25.51
CA HIS A 357 -0.35 -6.28 26.54
C HIS A 357 -0.54 -4.83 26.06
N PHE A 358 0.44 -4.27 25.36
CA PHE A 358 0.33 -2.90 24.85
C PHE A 358 -0.75 -2.78 23.74
N VAL A 359 -0.86 -3.76 22.85
CA VAL A 359 -1.92 -3.81 21.84
C VAL A 359 -3.31 -3.91 22.49
N GLU A 360 -3.44 -4.71 23.57
CA GLU A 360 -4.69 -4.79 24.35
C GLU A 360 -5.07 -3.44 24.97
N LEU A 361 -4.11 -2.73 25.57
CA LEU A 361 -4.34 -1.39 26.12
C LEU A 361 -4.79 -0.39 25.06
N CYS A 362 -4.14 -0.37 23.90
CA CYS A 362 -4.53 0.50 22.79
C CYS A 362 -5.93 0.15 22.28
N SER A 363 -6.24 -1.15 22.18
CA SER A 363 -7.56 -1.62 21.76
C SER A 363 -8.67 -1.18 22.72
N GLN A 364 -8.47 -1.33 24.01
CA GLN A 364 -9.42 -0.90 25.04
C GLN A 364 -9.66 0.61 25.01
N ARG A 365 -8.59 1.37 24.75
CA ARG A 365 -8.61 2.85 24.70
C ARG A 365 -8.99 3.40 23.33
N LYS A 366 -9.23 2.54 22.34
CA LYS A 366 -9.50 2.91 20.94
C LYS A 366 -8.42 3.82 20.34
N ILE A 367 -7.16 3.58 20.68
CA ILE A 367 -6.00 4.31 20.16
C ILE A 367 -5.44 3.57 18.95
N PRO A 368 -5.33 4.22 17.76
CA PRO A 368 -4.68 3.64 16.59
C PRO A 368 -3.24 3.20 16.85
N LEU A 369 -2.80 2.16 16.17
CA LEU A 369 -1.47 1.58 16.31
C LEU A 369 -0.59 1.92 15.10
N VAL A 370 0.64 2.35 15.38
CA VAL A 370 1.72 2.51 14.39
C VAL A 370 2.80 1.48 14.69
N PHE A 371 3.10 0.63 13.70
CA PHE A 371 4.17 -0.36 13.77
C PHE A 371 5.38 0.14 12.98
N LEU A 372 6.53 0.31 13.65
CA LEU A 372 7.82 0.57 13.01
C LEU A 372 8.59 -0.75 12.97
N GLN A 373 8.62 -1.36 11.79
CA GLN A 373 9.11 -2.72 11.62
C GLN A 373 10.57 -2.74 11.18
N ASN A 374 11.44 -3.27 12.04
CA ASN A 374 12.82 -3.62 11.76
C ASN A 374 13.14 -4.92 12.50
N ILE A 375 12.60 -6.05 11.99
CA ILE A 375 12.63 -7.33 12.66
C ILE A 375 13.43 -8.37 11.87
N THR A 376 14.36 -9.02 12.57
CA THR A 376 15.13 -10.15 12.05
C THR A 376 14.49 -11.51 12.38
N GLY A 377 13.53 -11.55 13.32
CA GLY A 377 12.80 -12.75 13.71
C GLY A 377 12.58 -12.83 15.22
N PHE A 378 11.89 -13.89 15.63
CA PHE A 378 11.88 -14.33 17.02
C PHE A 378 13.20 -15.02 17.37
N MET A 379 13.60 -14.95 18.64
CA MET A 379 14.79 -15.65 19.11
C MET A 379 14.62 -17.16 18.96
N VAL A 380 15.67 -17.83 18.52
CA VAL A 380 15.69 -19.28 18.30
C VAL A 380 16.69 -19.97 19.23
N GLY A 381 16.50 -21.26 19.45
CA GLY A 381 17.40 -22.08 20.24
C GLY A 381 16.70 -22.83 21.37
N ARG A 382 17.29 -23.96 21.81
CA ARG A 382 16.72 -24.90 22.77
C ARG A 382 16.17 -24.21 24.04
N LYS A 383 16.90 -23.24 24.58
CA LYS A 383 16.50 -22.49 25.77
C LYS A 383 15.15 -21.79 25.53
N TYR A 384 15.04 -21.03 24.47
CA TYR A 384 13.86 -20.20 24.16
C TYR A 384 12.66 -21.03 23.77
N GLU A 385 12.88 -22.13 23.05
CA GLU A 385 11.80 -23.10 22.72
C GLU A 385 11.24 -23.73 24.00
N ASN A 386 12.12 -24.19 24.91
CA ASN A 386 11.72 -24.79 26.19
C ASN A 386 11.03 -23.78 27.14
N GLU A 387 11.40 -22.49 27.07
CA GLU A 387 10.76 -21.40 27.79
C GLU A 387 9.43 -20.96 27.16
N GLY A 388 9.08 -21.47 25.98
CA GLY A 388 7.79 -21.26 25.32
C GLY A 388 7.71 -20.04 24.42
N ILE A 389 8.78 -19.72 23.68
CA ILE A 389 8.81 -18.60 22.72
C ILE A 389 7.66 -18.67 21.72
N ALA A 390 7.29 -19.86 21.23
CA ALA A 390 6.17 -20.06 20.32
C ALA A 390 4.84 -19.61 20.96
N ARG A 391 4.60 -19.98 22.23
CA ARG A 391 3.41 -19.58 23.00
C ARG A 391 3.36 -18.07 23.24
N HIS A 392 4.48 -17.47 23.61
CA HIS A 392 4.57 -16.03 23.89
C HIS A 392 4.48 -15.20 22.60
N GLY A 393 5.14 -15.64 21.52
CA GLY A 393 5.02 -15.05 20.21
C GLY A 393 3.59 -15.09 19.67
N ALA A 394 2.90 -16.23 19.85
CA ALA A 394 1.49 -16.39 19.46
C ALA A 394 0.56 -15.40 20.17
N LYS A 395 0.85 -14.98 21.40
CA LYS A 395 0.05 -13.94 22.11
C LYS A 395 0.12 -12.61 21.36
N LEU A 396 1.31 -12.17 20.98
CA LEU A 396 1.50 -10.93 20.21
C LEU A 396 0.79 -11.04 18.86
N VAL A 397 1.03 -12.13 18.14
CA VAL A 397 0.42 -12.39 16.83
C VAL A 397 -1.12 -12.38 16.92
N THR A 398 -1.71 -13.02 17.95
CA THR A 398 -3.15 -13.04 18.18
C THR A 398 -3.68 -11.65 18.51
N ALA A 399 -3.02 -10.90 19.40
CA ALA A 399 -3.43 -9.53 19.73
C ALA A 399 -3.43 -8.62 18.51
N VAL A 400 -2.39 -8.67 17.68
CA VAL A 400 -2.27 -7.91 16.43
C VAL A 400 -3.32 -8.32 15.40
N ALA A 401 -3.61 -9.63 15.29
CA ALA A 401 -4.60 -10.14 14.34
C ALA A 401 -6.03 -9.74 14.69
N THR A 402 -6.37 -9.68 15.98
CA THR A 402 -7.76 -9.55 16.46
C THR A 402 -8.14 -8.14 16.92
N THR A 403 -7.17 -7.23 17.07
CA THR A 403 -7.47 -5.84 17.39
C THR A 403 -8.28 -5.16 16.29
N SER A 404 -9.29 -4.38 16.66
CA SER A 404 -10.14 -3.60 15.76
C SER A 404 -9.65 -2.16 15.54
N VAL A 405 -8.67 -1.70 16.34
CA VAL A 405 -8.10 -0.36 16.11
C VAL A 405 -7.32 -0.31 14.80
N PRO A 406 -7.34 0.81 14.09
CA PRO A 406 -6.55 0.98 12.87
C PRO A 406 -5.07 0.68 13.14
N LYS A 407 -4.45 -0.11 12.28
CA LYS A 407 -3.02 -0.40 12.26
C LYS A 407 -2.39 0.22 11.03
N VAL A 408 -1.31 0.96 11.19
CA VAL A 408 -0.46 1.45 10.10
C VAL A 408 0.93 0.91 10.31
N THR A 409 1.49 0.24 9.31
CA THR A 409 2.82 -0.35 9.37
C THR A 409 3.79 0.40 8.47
N MET A 410 4.98 0.68 9.00
CA MET A 410 6.12 1.23 8.27
C MET A 410 7.29 0.27 8.40
N LEU A 411 7.73 -0.30 7.27
CA LEU A 411 8.96 -1.06 7.20
C LEU A 411 10.13 -0.08 7.15
N VAL A 412 10.82 0.07 8.25
CA VAL A 412 11.99 0.96 8.38
C VAL A 412 13.32 0.22 8.22
N GLY A 413 13.25 -1.11 8.07
CA GLY A 413 14.41 -1.99 7.94
C GLY A 413 13.99 -3.40 7.55
N GLY A 414 14.51 -4.41 8.25
CA GLY A 414 14.21 -5.82 8.00
C GLY A 414 12.77 -6.21 8.35
N SER A 415 12.22 -7.13 7.58
CA SER A 415 10.93 -7.77 7.84
C SER A 415 11.05 -9.25 7.53
N PHE A 416 11.54 -10.03 8.51
CA PHE A 416 11.90 -11.42 8.30
C PHE A 416 11.08 -12.38 9.17
N GLY A 417 10.66 -13.49 8.55
CA GLY A 417 10.03 -14.63 9.20
C GLY A 417 8.74 -14.27 9.96
N ALA A 418 8.44 -15.06 10.99
CA ALA A 418 7.22 -14.88 11.81
C ALA A 418 7.19 -13.57 12.60
N GLY A 419 8.32 -12.87 12.75
CA GLY A 419 8.38 -11.53 13.31
C GLY A 419 7.53 -10.52 12.54
N ASN A 420 7.44 -10.68 11.21
CA ASN A 420 6.54 -9.91 10.35
C ASN A 420 5.08 -9.99 10.84
N TYR A 421 4.64 -11.15 11.31
CA TYR A 421 3.26 -11.37 11.77
C TYR A 421 2.96 -10.60 13.05
N GLY A 422 3.85 -10.68 14.03
CA GLY A 422 3.74 -9.95 15.30
C GLY A 422 3.85 -8.43 15.15
N MET A 423 4.41 -7.96 14.03
CA MET A 423 4.59 -6.54 13.71
C MET A 423 3.62 -6.02 12.65
N ALA A 424 2.44 -6.62 12.53
CA ALA A 424 1.38 -6.24 11.60
C ALA A 424 1.85 -6.17 10.14
N GLY A 425 2.50 -7.23 9.65
CA GLY A 425 2.83 -7.38 8.23
C GLY A 425 1.57 -7.49 7.35
N ARG A 426 1.75 -7.54 6.02
CA ARG A 426 0.66 -7.46 5.03
C ARG A 426 -0.51 -8.41 5.30
N ALA A 427 -0.23 -9.67 5.67
CA ALA A 427 -1.24 -10.68 5.95
C ALA A 427 -2.09 -10.39 7.20
N TYR A 428 -1.65 -9.48 8.07
CA TYR A 428 -2.35 -9.07 9.29
C TYR A 428 -3.21 -7.82 9.11
N GLN A 429 -3.49 -7.48 7.87
CA GLN A 429 -4.42 -6.44 7.44
C GLN A 429 -4.19 -5.08 8.13
N PRO A 430 -2.97 -4.50 8.08
CA PRO A 430 -2.84 -3.10 8.40
C PRO A 430 -3.64 -2.28 7.39
N ARG A 431 -4.24 -1.17 7.85
CA ARG A 431 -4.94 -0.24 6.95
C ARG A 431 -4.03 0.24 5.83
N PHE A 432 -2.76 0.48 6.19
CA PHE A 432 -1.68 0.83 5.26
C PHE A 432 -0.38 0.14 5.70
N LEU A 433 0.42 -0.22 4.71
CA LEU A 433 1.77 -0.72 4.90
C LEU A 433 2.70 0.00 3.93
N TRP A 434 3.62 0.79 4.46
CA TRP A 434 4.60 1.56 3.71
C TRP A 434 6.00 1.02 3.94
N THR A 435 6.88 1.26 2.98
CA THR A 435 8.23 0.69 2.97
C THR A 435 9.27 1.78 2.72
N TRP A 436 10.38 1.75 3.45
CA TRP A 436 11.55 2.57 3.16
C TRP A 436 12.44 1.92 2.09
N PRO A 437 13.26 2.70 1.34
CA PRO A 437 14.10 2.17 0.26
C PRO A 437 15.17 1.17 0.70
N ASN A 438 15.63 1.24 1.97
CA ASN A 438 16.61 0.32 2.55
C ASN A 438 16.00 -0.98 3.09
N SER A 439 14.68 -1.11 3.13
CA SER A 439 14.00 -2.27 3.73
C SER A 439 14.24 -3.56 2.96
N ARG A 440 14.09 -4.69 3.64
CA ARG A 440 14.10 -6.03 3.04
C ARG A 440 13.00 -6.88 3.65
N ILE A 441 12.30 -7.62 2.80
CA ILE A 441 11.24 -8.54 3.23
C ILE A 441 11.48 -9.94 2.68
N SER A 442 11.53 -10.94 3.57
CA SER A 442 11.71 -12.35 3.19
C SER A 442 11.36 -13.27 4.36
N VAL A 443 11.31 -14.58 4.10
CA VAL A 443 11.17 -15.58 5.16
C VAL A 443 12.38 -15.60 6.11
N MET A 444 13.58 -15.32 5.59
CA MET A 444 14.86 -15.19 6.32
C MET A 444 15.89 -14.48 5.44
N GLY A 445 17.03 -14.11 5.99
CA GLY A 445 18.14 -13.55 5.21
C GLY A 445 18.71 -14.56 4.20
N GLY A 446 19.18 -14.07 3.04
CA GLY A 446 19.70 -14.93 1.95
C GLY A 446 20.89 -15.80 2.37
N GLU A 447 21.83 -15.25 3.12
CA GLU A 447 22.96 -16.00 3.70
C GLU A 447 22.50 -17.13 4.63
N GLN A 448 21.50 -16.86 5.45
CA GLN A 448 20.94 -17.84 6.37
C GLN A 448 20.23 -18.97 5.61
N ALA A 449 19.42 -18.63 4.60
CA ALA A 449 18.74 -19.60 3.76
C ALA A 449 19.73 -20.50 3.01
N ALA A 450 20.73 -19.90 2.38
CA ALA A 450 21.80 -20.62 1.69
C ALA A 450 22.60 -21.52 2.65
N GLY A 451 22.87 -21.05 3.87
CA GLY A 451 23.55 -21.83 4.91
C GLY A 451 22.78 -23.07 5.32
N VAL A 452 21.46 -22.97 5.52
CA VAL A 452 20.60 -24.13 5.84
C VAL A 452 20.65 -25.18 4.71
N LEU A 453 20.51 -24.75 3.46
CA LEU A 453 20.56 -25.65 2.29
C LEU A 453 21.94 -26.31 2.15
N ALA A 454 23.01 -25.54 2.38
CA ALA A 454 24.38 -26.05 2.34
C ALA A 454 24.65 -27.10 3.44
N THR A 455 24.12 -26.88 4.65
CA THR A 455 24.24 -27.85 5.75
C THR A 455 23.62 -29.20 5.38
N VAL A 456 22.38 -29.18 4.86
CA VAL A 456 21.68 -30.41 4.42
C VAL A 456 22.47 -31.14 3.31
N ARG A 457 23.00 -30.38 2.34
CA ARG A 457 23.78 -30.94 1.25
C ARG A 457 25.11 -31.51 1.74
N ARG A 458 25.82 -30.82 2.61
CA ARG A 458 27.08 -31.27 3.21
C ARG A 458 26.90 -32.59 3.96
N GLU A 459 25.89 -32.69 4.83
CA GLU A 459 25.57 -33.92 5.54
C GLU A 459 25.25 -35.10 4.59
N GLY A 460 24.65 -34.82 3.43
CA GLY A 460 24.41 -35.83 2.39
C GLY A 460 25.70 -36.35 1.75
N ILE A 461 26.62 -35.44 1.44
CA ILE A 461 27.93 -35.78 0.83
C ILE A 461 28.78 -36.56 1.84
N GLU A 462 28.86 -36.10 3.09
CA GLU A 462 29.63 -36.75 4.15
C GLU A 462 29.11 -38.17 4.45
N ARG A 463 27.78 -38.37 4.45
CA ARG A 463 27.18 -39.72 4.60
C ARG A 463 27.55 -40.68 3.46
N GLN A 464 27.89 -40.17 2.28
CA GLN A 464 28.38 -40.94 1.14
C GLN A 464 29.91 -41.06 1.10
N GLY A 465 30.63 -40.58 2.13
CA GLY A 465 32.08 -40.62 2.22
C GLY A 465 32.81 -39.59 1.34
N GLY A 466 32.06 -38.60 0.81
CA GLY A 466 32.63 -37.51 0.02
C GLY A 466 33.12 -36.33 0.88
N GLN A 467 33.90 -35.45 0.25
CA GLN A 467 34.29 -34.15 0.81
C GLN A 467 33.72 -33.04 -0.06
N TRP A 468 33.42 -31.91 0.54
CA TRP A 468 32.90 -30.73 -0.14
C TRP A 468 33.81 -29.53 0.14
N SER A 469 34.39 -28.95 -0.90
CA SER A 469 35.30 -27.81 -0.75
C SER A 469 34.56 -26.54 -0.35
N ALA A 470 35.28 -25.58 0.22
CA ALA A 470 34.71 -24.27 0.56
C ALA A 470 34.30 -23.50 -0.70
N GLU A 471 35.04 -23.66 -1.79
CA GLU A 471 34.75 -23.06 -3.09
C GLU A 471 33.44 -23.60 -3.68
N ASP A 472 33.28 -24.95 -3.69
CA ASP A 472 32.06 -25.60 -4.18
C ASP A 472 30.83 -25.21 -3.32
N GLU A 473 31.02 -25.08 -2.00
CA GLU A 473 29.96 -24.61 -1.10
C GLU A 473 29.58 -23.16 -1.40
N ALA A 474 30.55 -22.28 -1.59
CA ALA A 474 30.31 -20.89 -1.93
C ALA A 474 29.56 -20.76 -3.27
N GLU A 475 29.94 -21.54 -4.28
CA GLU A 475 29.26 -21.58 -5.57
C GLU A 475 27.83 -22.12 -5.45
N PHE A 476 27.60 -23.14 -4.62
CA PHE A 476 26.27 -23.67 -4.34
C PHE A 476 25.36 -22.63 -3.64
N LYS A 477 25.91 -21.84 -2.71
CA LYS A 477 25.17 -20.81 -1.96
C LYS A 477 24.78 -19.60 -2.82
N ARG A 478 25.63 -19.20 -3.75
CA ARG A 478 25.52 -17.96 -4.52
C ARG A 478 24.15 -17.77 -5.19
N PRO A 479 23.58 -18.72 -5.96
CA PRO A 479 22.28 -18.52 -6.60
C PRO A 479 21.14 -18.27 -5.61
N THR A 480 21.18 -18.92 -4.44
CA THR A 480 20.20 -18.72 -3.38
C THR A 480 20.32 -17.32 -2.79
N ILE A 481 21.50 -16.86 -2.48
CA ILE A 481 21.76 -15.52 -1.94
C ILE A 481 21.26 -14.46 -2.93
N GLU A 482 21.68 -14.54 -4.20
CA GLU A 482 21.26 -13.61 -5.26
C GLU A 482 19.73 -13.58 -5.45
N MET A 483 19.07 -14.74 -5.39
CA MET A 483 17.61 -14.84 -5.48
C MET A 483 16.94 -14.12 -4.31
N PHE A 484 17.39 -14.36 -3.07
CA PHE A 484 16.83 -13.74 -1.88
C PHE A 484 17.06 -12.23 -1.85
N GLU A 485 18.25 -11.77 -2.22
CA GLU A 485 18.55 -10.33 -2.31
C GLU A 485 17.64 -9.63 -3.31
N ARG A 486 17.46 -10.22 -4.51
CA ARG A 486 16.56 -9.67 -5.52
C ARG A 486 15.11 -9.66 -5.05
N GLN A 487 14.63 -10.78 -4.47
CA GLN A 487 13.21 -10.94 -4.09
C GLN A 487 12.84 -10.17 -2.82
N SER A 488 13.80 -9.90 -1.93
CA SER A 488 13.58 -9.10 -0.73
C SER A 488 13.64 -7.58 -0.97
N HIS A 489 14.09 -7.16 -2.15
CA HIS A 489 14.27 -5.75 -2.49
C HIS A 489 12.93 -4.98 -2.51
N PRO A 490 12.85 -3.73 -1.99
CA PRO A 490 11.61 -2.97 -1.92
C PRO A 490 10.90 -2.81 -3.27
N LEU A 491 11.63 -2.52 -4.35
CA LEU A 491 11.04 -2.42 -5.69
C LEU A 491 10.42 -3.74 -6.17
N TYR A 492 11.01 -4.88 -5.82
CA TYR A 492 10.44 -6.18 -6.14
C TYR A 492 9.13 -6.44 -5.38
N ALA A 493 9.12 -6.09 -4.08
CA ALA A 493 7.96 -6.22 -3.21
C ALA A 493 6.82 -5.26 -3.64
N SER A 494 7.14 -3.99 -3.84
CA SER A 494 6.18 -2.96 -4.21
C SER A 494 5.62 -3.18 -5.62
N ALA A 495 6.44 -3.68 -6.56
CA ALA A 495 5.97 -4.08 -7.88
C ALA A 495 4.85 -5.14 -7.82
N ARG A 496 4.83 -5.95 -6.76
CA ARG A 496 3.84 -7.02 -6.50
C ARG A 496 2.76 -6.62 -5.49
N LEU A 497 2.76 -5.35 -5.06
CA LEU A 497 1.82 -4.81 -4.06
C LEU A 497 1.86 -5.58 -2.74
N TRP A 498 3.07 -5.97 -2.28
CA TRP A 498 3.26 -6.50 -0.93
C TRP A 498 3.24 -5.37 0.12
N ASP A 499 3.38 -4.13 -0.34
CA ASP A 499 3.17 -2.88 0.38
C ASP A 499 2.23 -1.96 -0.41
N ASP A 500 1.96 -0.78 0.13
CA ASP A 500 1.16 0.26 -0.51
C ASP A 500 2.04 1.31 -1.21
N GLY A 501 3.35 1.22 -1.03
CA GLY A 501 4.34 2.03 -1.73
C GLY A 501 5.64 2.22 -0.95
N ILE A 502 6.68 2.61 -1.69
CA ILE A 502 7.97 2.98 -1.13
C ILE A 502 7.96 4.50 -0.91
N ILE A 503 8.30 4.93 0.29
CA ILE A 503 8.30 6.34 0.66
C ILE A 503 9.71 6.84 0.98
N ASP A 504 9.91 8.13 0.83
CA ASP A 504 11.08 8.82 1.37
C ASP A 504 11.02 8.80 2.92
N PRO A 505 12.05 8.29 3.61
CA PRO A 505 12.08 8.26 5.07
C PRO A 505 11.79 9.60 5.74
N ARG A 506 12.17 10.72 5.11
CA ARG A 506 11.89 12.08 5.60
C ARG A 506 10.41 12.41 5.65
N ARG A 507 9.59 11.76 4.81
CA ARG A 507 8.13 11.93 4.75
C ARG A 507 7.36 10.98 5.67
N THR A 508 8.04 10.20 6.52
CA THR A 508 7.41 9.21 7.40
C THR A 508 6.29 9.81 8.24
N ARG A 509 6.55 10.98 8.88
CA ARG A 509 5.55 11.70 9.68
C ARG A 509 4.30 12.07 8.86
N GLU A 510 4.50 12.61 7.66
CA GLU A 510 3.43 13.02 6.76
C GLU A 510 2.59 11.81 6.31
N VAL A 511 3.24 10.77 5.80
CA VAL A 511 2.57 9.58 5.28
C VAL A 511 1.80 8.83 6.36
N LEU A 512 2.37 8.70 7.57
CA LEU A 512 1.66 8.12 8.71
C LEU A 512 0.44 8.96 9.10
N ALA A 513 0.57 10.30 9.13
CA ALA A 513 -0.53 11.19 9.45
C ALA A 513 -1.68 11.10 8.43
N LEU A 514 -1.37 11.10 7.13
CA LEU A 514 -2.35 10.91 6.06
C LEU A 514 -3.03 9.54 6.14
N SER A 515 -2.26 8.49 6.44
CA SER A 515 -2.78 7.14 6.63
C SER A 515 -3.74 7.04 7.82
N LEU A 516 -3.38 7.65 8.95
CA LEU A 516 -4.23 7.72 10.14
C LEU A 516 -5.49 8.56 9.87
N SER A 517 -5.33 9.71 9.20
CA SER A 517 -6.47 10.54 8.81
C SER A 517 -7.47 9.74 7.97
N ALA A 518 -7.00 9.07 6.93
CA ALA A 518 -7.84 8.21 6.10
C ALA A 518 -8.51 7.09 6.91
N ALA A 519 -7.76 6.43 7.79
CA ALA A 519 -8.28 5.33 8.61
C ALA A 519 -9.37 5.76 9.59
N LEU A 520 -9.33 6.99 10.09
CA LEU A 520 -10.30 7.56 11.02
C LEU A 520 -11.60 8.05 10.36
N ASN A 521 -11.81 7.83 9.06
CA ASN A 521 -13.13 7.96 8.45
C ASN A 521 -14.07 6.81 8.81
N ALA A 522 -13.52 5.66 9.22
CA ALA A 522 -14.29 4.55 9.76
C ALA A 522 -14.36 4.63 11.30
N PRO A 523 -15.49 4.25 11.91
CA PRO A 523 -15.57 4.13 13.36
C PRO A 523 -14.64 3.02 13.86
N ILE A 524 -14.05 3.20 15.03
CA ILE A 524 -13.27 2.14 15.70
C ILE A 524 -14.25 1.21 16.42
N GLY A 525 -14.35 -0.04 15.92
CA GLY A 525 -15.21 -1.06 16.49
C GLY A 525 -14.73 -1.57 17.85
N GLU A 526 -15.57 -2.37 18.50
CA GLU A 526 -15.20 -3.09 19.73
C GLU A 526 -14.23 -4.23 19.39
N THR A 527 -13.14 -4.32 20.13
CA THR A 527 -12.19 -5.42 20.01
C THR A 527 -12.65 -6.62 20.84
N ARG A 528 -12.61 -7.80 20.23
CA ARG A 528 -12.82 -9.08 20.93
C ARG A 528 -11.60 -9.95 20.65
N PHE A 529 -10.80 -10.16 21.69
CA PHE A 529 -9.65 -11.05 21.60
C PHE A 529 -10.12 -12.51 21.66
N GLY A 530 -9.40 -13.37 20.91
CA GLY A 530 -9.56 -14.82 21.04
C GLY A 530 -8.91 -15.35 22.32
N VAL A 531 -8.86 -16.67 22.47
CA VAL A 531 -8.22 -17.33 23.61
C VAL A 531 -6.69 -17.22 23.47
N PHE A 532 -6.04 -16.60 24.42
CA PHE A 532 -4.58 -16.63 24.54
C PHE A 532 -4.17 -17.90 25.29
N ARG A 533 -3.23 -18.65 24.71
CA ARG A 533 -2.62 -19.79 25.41
C ARG A 533 -1.68 -19.28 26.52
N MET A 534 -1.90 -19.73 27.77
CA MET A 534 -1.11 -19.32 28.93
C MET A 534 0.13 -20.19 29.14
#